data_e3f09213294936e8d90a018ca8591272
#
_entry.id   e3f09213294936e8d90a018ca8591272
#
_cell.length_a   1.000
_cell.length_b   1.000
_cell.length_c   1.000
_cell.angle_alpha   90.00
_cell.angle_beta   90.00
_cell.angle_gamma   90.00
#
_symmetry.space_group_name_H-M   'P 1'
#
loop_
_entity.id
_entity.type
_entity.pdbx_description
1 polymer ?
#
loop_
_entity_poly.entity_id
_entity_poly.type
_entity_poly.pdbx_seq_one_letter_code
_entity_poly.pdbx_strand_id
1 'polypeptide(L)'
;FFDKKEYDSGLPLQVFYYNLVVCYLQLGEFEKGQQVINRCEYYFEEGSFNWFKLQELFFSLAIKTGHYEEAYHLYEKVTNFPHFKDKQPQIVEMWSIFQAYVFYLIKVGKIPEAVLSEKSKKFKMGKFINDITLFAKDKRGMNISILIIQILYAIADRDYKGSMDRIDGIEKYCGRYLKENDTFRSKLFIKMLLQIPI
;
A
#
# COMPACT_ATOMS: atom_id res chain seq x y z
N PHE A 1 -16.14 26.75 18.88
CA PHE A 1 -15.53 26.81 20.22
C PHE A 1 -14.00 26.60 20.19
N PHE A 2 -13.34 26.93 19.11
CA PHE A 2 -11.86 26.98 19.11
C PHE A 2 -11.48 28.35 18.53
N ASP A 3 -10.84 29.14 19.38
CA ASP A 3 -10.40 30.50 19.00
C ASP A 3 -9.36 30.36 17.85
N LYS A 4 -9.67 30.96 16.71
CA LYS A 4 -8.94 30.80 15.45
C LYS A 4 -7.46 31.24 15.51
N LYS A 5 -7.01 31.87 16.60
CA LYS A 5 -5.68 32.46 16.76
C LYS A 5 -4.64 31.56 17.45
N GLU A 6 -5.04 30.52 18.18
CA GLU A 6 -4.10 29.65 18.93
C GLU A 6 -3.68 28.37 18.18
N TYR A 7 -4.32 28.03 17.06
CA TYR A 7 -4.05 26.80 16.29
C TYR A 7 -3.52 27.08 14.88
N ASP A 8 -2.64 28.07 14.75
CA ASP A 8 -2.00 28.40 13.45
C ASP A 8 -0.96 27.34 12.98
N SER A 9 -0.65 26.34 13.79
CA SER A 9 -0.01 25.12 13.30
C SER A 9 -1.10 24.17 12.81
N GLY A 10 -1.21 23.92 11.52
CA GLY A 10 -2.17 22.96 10.96
C GLY A 10 -2.03 21.51 11.48
N LEU A 11 -1.06 21.23 12.36
CA LEU A 11 -0.76 19.92 12.94
C LEU A 11 -1.94 19.27 13.68
N PRO A 12 -2.69 19.95 14.59
CA PRO A 12 -3.83 19.30 15.25
C PRO A 12 -4.91 18.87 14.28
N LEU A 13 -5.17 19.70 13.25
CA LEU A 13 -6.12 19.37 12.19
C LEU A 13 -5.63 18.24 11.30
N GLN A 14 -4.35 18.20 10.96
CA GLN A 14 -3.76 17.06 10.24
C GLN A 14 -3.96 15.75 11.00
N VAL A 15 -3.66 15.72 12.32
CA VAL A 15 -3.85 14.53 13.16
C VAL A 15 -5.31 14.12 13.22
N PHE A 16 -6.22 15.08 13.40
CA PHE A 16 -7.66 14.81 13.45
C PHE A 16 -8.16 14.19 12.14
N TYR A 17 -7.88 14.83 11.01
CA TYR A 17 -8.32 14.35 9.71
C TYR A 17 -7.67 13.02 9.32
N TYR A 18 -6.39 12.86 9.62
CA TYR A 18 -5.69 11.59 9.40
C TYR A 18 -6.41 10.43 10.12
N ASN A 19 -6.74 10.60 11.41
CA ASN A 19 -7.46 9.59 12.17
C ASN A 19 -8.88 9.37 11.64
N LEU A 20 -9.56 10.42 11.15
CA LEU A 20 -10.88 10.28 10.56
C LEU A 20 -10.83 9.44 9.27
N VAL A 21 -9.81 9.63 8.42
CA VAL A 21 -9.59 8.79 7.25
C VAL A 21 -9.28 7.34 7.66
N VAL A 22 -8.50 7.12 8.73
CA VAL A 22 -8.27 5.78 9.29
C VAL A 22 -9.59 5.13 9.71
N CYS A 23 -10.51 5.86 10.33
CA CYS A 23 -11.84 5.34 10.66
C CYS A 23 -12.62 4.89 9.42
N TYR A 24 -12.66 5.71 8.37
CA TYR A 24 -13.33 5.33 7.12
C TYR A 24 -12.62 4.18 6.39
N LEU A 25 -11.30 4.11 6.46
CA LEU A 25 -10.56 2.94 6.00
C LEU A 25 -10.99 1.68 6.75
N GLN A 26 -11.13 1.72 8.08
CA GLN A 26 -11.59 0.55 8.86
C GLN A 26 -13.02 0.14 8.50
N LEU A 27 -13.92 1.10 8.34
CA LEU A 27 -15.32 0.89 7.96
C LEU A 27 -15.49 0.45 6.50
N GLY A 28 -14.53 0.73 5.61
CA GLY A 28 -14.65 0.46 4.18
C GLY A 28 -15.57 1.45 3.46
N GLU A 29 -15.66 2.69 3.96
CA GLU A 29 -16.52 3.74 3.39
C GLU A 29 -15.72 4.70 2.51
N PHE A 30 -15.60 4.37 1.23
CA PHE A 30 -14.78 5.09 0.27
C PHE A 30 -15.21 6.55 0.11
N GLU A 31 -16.47 6.80 -0.21
CA GLU A 31 -17.00 8.13 -0.56
C GLU A 31 -16.81 9.11 0.60
N LYS A 32 -17.05 8.65 1.84
CA LYS A 32 -16.87 9.49 3.03
C LYS A 32 -15.38 9.77 3.29
N GLY A 33 -14.53 8.76 3.14
CA GLY A 33 -13.09 8.92 3.26
C GLY A 33 -12.53 9.88 2.22
N GLN A 34 -12.92 9.74 0.96
CA GLN A 34 -12.55 10.65 -0.14
C GLN A 34 -13.00 12.08 0.13
N GLN A 35 -14.25 12.29 0.58
CA GLN A 35 -14.74 13.61 0.93
C GLN A 35 -13.91 14.28 2.04
N VAL A 36 -13.50 13.51 3.05
CA VAL A 36 -12.64 14.01 4.12
C VAL A 36 -11.26 14.38 3.57
N ILE A 37 -10.65 13.53 2.73
CA ILE A 37 -9.36 13.80 2.11
C ILE A 37 -9.40 15.07 1.27
N ASN A 38 -10.40 15.22 0.40
CA ASN A 38 -10.58 16.42 -0.43
C ASN A 38 -10.73 17.72 0.39
N ARG A 39 -11.32 17.62 1.62
CA ARG A 39 -11.44 18.76 2.53
C ARG A 39 -10.18 19.07 3.30
N CYS A 40 -9.34 18.09 3.56
CA CYS A 40 -8.20 18.28 4.45
C CYS A 40 -6.85 18.33 3.73
N GLU A 41 -6.78 17.97 2.44
CA GLU A 41 -5.52 17.88 1.71
C GLU A 41 -4.73 19.19 1.75
N TYR A 42 -5.41 20.35 1.73
CA TYR A 42 -4.75 21.65 1.78
C TYR A 42 -4.05 21.97 3.12
N TYR A 43 -4.36 21.23 4.20
CA TYR A 43 -3.62 21.33 5.47
C TYR A 43 -2.29 20.60 5.43
N PHE A 44 -2.10 19.72 4.44
CA PHE A 44 -0.89 18.94 4.28
C PHE A 44 -0.02 19.57 3.19
N GLU A 45 1.14 20.07 3.57
CA GLU A 45 2.11 20.60 2.60
C GLU A 45 2.47 19.51 1.59
N GLU A 46 2.21 19.76 0.30
CA GLU A 46 2.45 18.79 -0.77
C GLU A 46 3.92 18.38 -0.82
N GLY A 47 4.17 17.08 -0.89
CA GLY A 47 5.53 16.52 -0.86
C GLY A 47 6.17 16.45 0.53
N SER A 48 5.47 16.86 1.60
CA SER A 48 5.88 16.60 2.99
C SER A 48 5.67 15.13 3.37
N PHE A 49 6.32 14.71 4.45
CA PHE A 49 6.14 13.36 4.99
C PHE A 49 4.67 13.06 5.30
N ASN A 50 3.97 14.01 5.95
CA ASN A 50 2.56 13.84 6.34
C ASN A 50 1.63 13.76 5.12
N TRP A 51 1.94 14.52 4.05
CA TRP A 51 1.19 14.43 2.80
C TRP A 51 1.34 13.03 2.17
N PHE A 52 2.56 12.48 2.10
CA PHE A 52 2.74 11.11 1.61
C PHE A 52 1.98 10.09 2.45
N LYS A 53 1.95 10.26 3.79
CA LYS A 53 1.17 9.37 4.67
C LYS A 53 -0.34 9.46 4.45
N LEU A 54 -0.85 10.65 4.16
CA LEU A 54 -2.25 10.82 3.77
C LEU A 54 -2.57 10.10 2.45
N GLN A 55 -1.68 10.23 1.44
CA GLN A 55 -1.84 9.53 0.16
C GLN A 55 -1.77 7.99 0.33
N GLU A 56 -0.91 7.48 1.22
CA GLU A 56 -0.85 6.04 1.56
C GLU A 56 -2.17 5.54 2.16
N LEU A 57 -2.81 6.32 3.04
CA LEU A 57 -4.12 5.96 3.59
C LEU A 57 -5.19 5.96 2.51
N PHE A 58 -5.19 6.96 1.62
CA PHE A 58 -6.16 7.04 0.54
C PHE A 58 -6.00 5.87 -0.44
N PHE A 59 -4.78 5.55 -0.80
CA PHE A 59 -4.47 4.36 -1.61
C PHE A 59 -5.01 3.08 -0.96
N SER A 60 -4.76 2.92 0.34
CA SER A 60 -5.22 1.74 1.10
C SER A 60 -6.75 1.67 1.16
N LEU A 61 -7.44 2.81 1.28
CA LEU A 61 -8.89 2.91 1.23
C LEU A 61 -9.41 2.49 -0.15
N ALA A 62 -8.83 3.03 -1.22
CA ALA A 62 -9.22 2.71 -2.59
C ALA A 62 -9.04 1.21 -2.90
N ILE A 63 -7.90 0.61 -2.52
CA ILE A 63 -7.66 -0.84 -2.68
C ILE A 63 -8.68 -1.66 -1.88
N LYS A 64 -8.90 -1.32 -0.60
CA LYS A 64 -9.80 -2.07 0.28
C LYS A 64 -11.25 -2.07 -0.21
N THR A 65 -11.67 -0.99 -0.86
CA THR A 65 -13.05 -0.79 -1.31
C THR A 65 -13.27 -1.10 -2.79
N GLY A 66 -12.23 -1.55 -3.50
CA GLY A 66 -12.32 -1.95 -4.90
C GLY A 66 -12.28 -0.80 -5.92
N HIS A 67 -11.92 0.41 -5.47
CA HIS A 67 -11.74 1.59 -6.33
C HIS A 67 -10.35 1.59 -6.96
N TYR A 68 -10.08 0.59 -7.80
CA TYR A 68 -8.74 0.29 -8.30
C TYR A 68 -8.19 1.33 -9.28
N GLU A 69 -9.06 1.97 -10.08
CA GLU A 69 -8.63 3.06 -10.96
C GLU A 69 -8.17 4.27 -10.15
N GLU A 70 -8.87 4.61 -9.05
CA GLU A 70 -8.46 5.67 -8.14
C GLU A 70 -7.12 5.34 -7.48
N ALA A 71 -6.92 4.10 -7.04
CA ALA A 71 -5.62 3.66 -6.52
C ALA A 71 -4.50 3.82 -7.55
N TYR A 72 -4.77 3.54 -8.85
CA TYR A 72 -3.83 3.77 -9.93
C TYR A 72 -3.51 5.26 -10.11
N HIS A 73 -4.52 6.14 -10.12
CA HIS A 73 -4.31 7.58 -10.24
C HIS A 73 -3.49 8.15 -9.07
N LEU A 74 -3.75 7.68 -7.86
CA LEU A 74 -2.96 8.04 -6.68
C LEU A 74 -1.50 7.57 -6.81
N TYR A 75 -1.28 6.35 -7.28
CA TYR A 75 0.05 5.84 -7.57
C TYR A 75 0.79 6.73 -8.59
N GLU A 76 0.15 7.08 -9.71
CA GLU A 76 0.72 7.98 -10.72
C GLU A 76 1.01 9.38 -10.12
N LYS A 77 0.05 9.97 -9.38
CA LYS A 77 0.19 11.28 -8.71
C LYS A 77 1.45 11.31 -7.85
N VAL A 78 1.62 10.31 -6.99
CA VAL A 78 2.71 10.28 -6.01
C VAL A 78 4.04 9.92 -6.64
N THR A 79 4.09 8.93 -7.52
CA THR A 79 5.38 8.49 -8.11
C THR A 79 5.91 9.41 -9.20
N ASN A 80 5.05 10.28 -9.77
CA ASN A 80 5.46 11.35 -10.67
C ASN A 80 5.75 12.68 -9.93
N PHE A 81 5.62 12.71 -8.58
CA PHE A 81 5.98 13.89 -7.81
C PHE A 81 7.47 14.24 -8.01
N PRO A 82 7.82 15.55 -8.14
CA PRO A 82 9.19 15.96 -8.34
C PRO A 82 10.13 15.41 -7.25
N HIS A 83 11.26 14.87 -7.66
CA HIS A 83 12.24 14.27 -6.76
C HIS A 83 11.68 13.16 -5.84
N PHE A 84 10.66 12.44 -6.28
CA PHE A 84 10.08 11.33 -5.51
C PHE A 84 11.15 10.31 -5.08
N LYS A 85 12.08 9.96 -5.95
CA LYS A 85 13.16 8.99 -5.66
C LYS A 85 14.13 9.45 -4.59
N ASP A 86 14.21 10.76 -4.35
CA ASP A 86 15.10 11.38 -3.36
C ASP A 86 14.40 11.54 -2.00
N LYS A 87 13.13 11.12 -1.89
CA LYS A 87 12.37 11.14 -0.64
C LYS A 87 12.89 10.09 0.34
N GLN A 88 12.40 10.16 1.56
CA GLN A 88 12.79 9.22 2.62
C GLN A 88 12.60 7.76 2.16
N PRO A 89 13.57 6.86 2.45
CA PRO A 89 13.53 5.48 1.97
C PRO A 89 12.22 4.75 2.27
N GLN A 90 11.62 5.00 3.44
CA GLN A 90 10.35 4.37 3.84
C GLN A 90 9.19 4.75 2.90
N ILE A 91 9.17 6.01 2.39
CA ILE A 91 8.16 6.46 1.43
C ILE A 91 8.35 5.74 0.10
N VAL A 92 9.58 5.78 -0.42
CA VAL A 92 9.91 5.16 -1.72
C VAL A 92 9.64 3.65 -1.69
N GLU A 93 10.00 2.98 -0.59
CA GLU A 93 9.79 1.54 -0.40
C GLU A 93 8.29 1.19 -0.36
N MET A 94 7.48 1.94 0.41
CA MET A 94 6.03 1.70 0.49
C MET A 94 5.36 1.87 -0.88
N TRP A 95 5.68 2.92 -1.62
CA TRP A 95 5.11 3.15 -2.94
C TRP A 95 5.64 2.18 -4.00
N SER A 96 6.81 1.58 -3.81
CA SER A 96 7.29 0.47 -4.63
C SER A 96 6.46 -0.80 -4.39
N ILE A 97 6.04 -1.07 -3.15
CA ILE A 97 5.10 -2.15 -2.84
C ILE A 97 3.73 -1.87 -3.49
N PHE A 98 3.20 -0.65 -3.34
CA PHE A 98 1.93 -0.26 -3.97
C PHE A 98 2.01 -0.38 -5.50
N GLN A 99 3.13 -0.04 -6.10
CA GLN A 99 3.38 -0.29 -7.52
C GLN A 99 3.13 -1.75 -7.89
N ALA A 100 3.67 -2.69 -7.13
CA ALA A 100 3.49 -4.10 -7.42
C ALA A 100 2.02 -4.53 -7.32
N TYR A 101 1.26 -4.02 -6.34
CA TYR A 101 -0.18 -4.27 -6.23
C TYR A 101 -0.97 -3.68 -7.41
N VAL A 102 -0.67 -2.46 -7.81
CA VAL A 102 -1.29 -1.81 -8.98
C VAL A 102 -1.07 -2.64 -10.24
N PHE A 103 0.17 -3.04 -10.51
CA PHE A 103 0.49 -3.82 -11.70
C PHE A 103 -0.07 -5.25 -11.64
N TYR A 104 -0.23 -5.82 -10.44
CA TYR A 104 -0.98 -7.05 -10.28
C TYR A 104 -2.45 -6.87 -10.70
N LEU A 105 -3.11 -5.79 -10.24
CA LEU A 105 -4.50 -5.49 -10.59
C LEU A 105 -4.69 -5.27 -12.10
N ILE A 106 -3.73 -4.63 -12.75
CA ILE A 106 -3.69 -4.51 -14.23
C ILE A 106 -3.59 -5.91 -14.86
N LYS A 107 -2.64 -6.74 -14.40
CA LYS A 107 -2.41 -8.09 -14.93
C LYS A 107 -3.64 -8.98 -14.85
N VAL A 108 -4.43 -8.85 -13.78
CA VAL A 108 -5.67 -9.64 -13.60
C VAL A 108 -6.92 -8.93 -14.16
N GLY A 109 -6.74 -7.85 -14.91
CA GLY A 109 -7.85 -7.14 -15.61
C GLY A 109 -8.77 -6.34 -14.69
N LYS A 110 -8.33 -5.99 -13.46
CA LYS A 110 -9.11 -5.15 -12.54
C LYS A 110 -8.91 -3.66 -12.79
N ILE A 111 -7.83 -3.28 -13.45
CA ILE A 111 -7.57 -1.93 -13.93
C ILE A 111 -7.45 -2.04 -15.45
N PRO A 112 -8.30 -1.32 -16.24
CA PRO A 112 -8.27 -1.37 -17.69
C PRO A 112 -6.95 -0.80 -18.26
N GLU A 113 -6.40 -1.44 -19.28
CA GLU A 113 -5.17 -0.96 -19.94
C GLU A 113 -5.32 0.46 -20.53
N ALA A 114 -6.55 0.83 -20.90
CA ALA A 114 -6.85 2.14 -21.46
C ALA A 114 -6.56 3.32 -20.49
N VAL A 115 -6.51 3.06 -19.18
CA VAL A 115 -6.23 4.07 -18.15
C VAL A 115 -4.72 4.28 -17.97
N LEU A 116 -3.87 3.39 -18.52
CA LEU A 116 -2.45 3.36 -18.23
C LEU A 116 -1.66 4.43 -18.98
N SER A 117 -0.78 5.11 -18.25
CA SER A 117 0.25 5.95 -18.85
C SER A 117 1.30 5.11 -19.61
N GLU A 118 1.95 5.72 -20.61
CA GLU A 118 3.03 5.05 -21.36
C GLU A 118 4.19 4.59 -20.47
N LYS A 119 4.40 5.24 -19.31
CA LYS A 119 5.44 4.84 -18.34
C LYS A 119 5.07 3.56 -17.60
N SER A 120 3.78 3.35 -17.34
CA SER A 120 3.27 2.22 -16.54
C SER A 120 3.35 0.87 -17.26
N LYS A 121 3.48 0.85 -18.58
CA LYS A 121 3.51 -0.38 -19.39
C LYS A 121 4.79 -1.24 -19.22
N LYS A 122 5.74 -0.84 -18.36
CA LYS A 122 7.09 -1.46 -18.28
C LYS A 122 7.45 -2.13 -16.95
N PHE A 123 6.48 -2.44 -16.09
CA PHE A 123 6.78 -3.11 -14.83
C PHE A 123 7.31 -4.54 -15.02
N LYS A 124 8.38 -4.87 -14.29
CA LYS A 124 8.97 -6.21 -14.29
C LYS A 124 9.06 -6.73 -12.87
N MET A 125 8.31 -7.78 -12.54
CA MET A 125 8.27 -8.39 -11.20
C MET A 125 9.66 -8.81 -10.71
N GLY A 126 10.48 -9.41 -11.56
CA GLY A 126 11.84 -9.83 -11.18
C GLY A 126 12.72 -8.65 -10.73
N LYS A 127 12.62 -7.52 -11.43
CA LYS A 127 13.31 -6.28 -11.01
C LYS A 127 12.79 -5.77 -9.68
N PHE A 128 11.46 -5.72 -9.49
CA PHE A 128 10.83 -5.31 -8.24
C PHE A 128 11.33 -6.13 -7.05
N ILE A 129 11.35 -7.48 -7.17
CA ILE A 129 11.83 -8.36 -6.11
C ILE A 129 13.29 -8.08 -5.76
N ASN A 130 14.13 -7.88 -6.77
CA ASN A 130 15.55 -7.61 -6.56
C ASN A 130 15.78 -6.23 -5.93
N ASP A 131 15.07 -5.21 -6.41
CA ASP A 131 15.19 -3.84 -5.90
C ASP A 131 14.72 -3.75 -4.43
N ILE A 132 13.60 -4.40 -4.09
CA ILE A 132 13.01 -4.33 -2.75
C ILE A 132 13.80 -5.10 -1.68
N THR A 133 14.53 -6.15 -2.05
CA THR A 133 15.41 -6.87 -1.13
C THR A 133 16.61 -6.04 -0.67
N LEU A 134 16.98 -5.01 -1.42
CA LEU A 134 18.05 -4.08 -1.07
C LEU A 134 17.65 -3.08 0.04
N PHE A 135 16.35 -2.84 0.25
CA PHE A 135 15.86 -1.79 1.16
C PHE A 135 15.76 -2.20 2.63
N ALA A 136 15.89 -3.46 3.00
CA ALA A 136 15.30 -3.89 4.25
C ALA A 136 16.26 -4.53 5.25
N LYS A 137 16.90 -3.73 6.08
CA LYS A 137 17.46 -4.21 7.35
C LYS A 137 16.44 -4.27 8.50
N ASP A 138 15.36 -3.51 8.45
CA ASP A 138 14.30 -3.51 9.50
C ASP A 138 12.92 -3.65 8.85
N LYS A 139 12.40 -4.89 8.84
CA LYS A 139 11.33 -5.34 7.93
C LYS A 139 10.01 -5.68 8.63
N ARG A 140 9.71 -5.14 9.78
CA ARG A 140 8.47 -5.45 10.48
C ARG A 140 7.26 -5.03 9.65
N GLY A 141 6.51 -6.01 9.11
CA GLY A 141 5.28 -5.83 8.35
C GLY A 141 5.42 -5.73 6.83
N MET A 142 6.45 -5.11 6.28
CA MET A 142 6.60 -4.93 4.84
C MET A 142 6.93 -6.23 4.09
N ASN A 143 7.70 -7.13 4.73
CA ASN A 143 8.02 -8.43 4.15
C ASN A 143 6.77 -9.27 3.88
N ILE A 144 5.75 -9.19 4.74
CA ILE A 144 4.48 -9.92 4.52
C ILE A 144 3.82 -9.42 3.24
N SER A 145 3.73 -8.11 3.06
CA SER A 145 3.14 -7.53 1.84
C SER A 145 3.90 -7.92 0.58
N ILE A 146 5.24 -7.97 0.65
CA ILE A 146 6.08 -8.42 -0.46
C ILE A 146 5.85 -9.90 -0.77
N LEU A 147 5.83 -10.76 0.23
CA LEU A 147 5.59 -12.19 0.06
C LEU A 147 4.18 -12.47 -0.47
N ILE A 148 3.17 -11.73 0.02
CA ILE A 148 1.80 -11.84 -0.49
C ILE A 148 1.74 -11.49 -1.98
N ILE A 149 2.32 -10.37 -2.39
CA ILE A 149 2.29 -9.97 -3.80
C ILE A 149 3.02 -10.98 -4.69
N GLN A 150 4.11 -11.58 -4.21
CA GLN A 150 4.80 -12.64 -4.93
C GLN A 150 3.92 -13.88 -5.14
N ILE A 151 3.14 -14.28 -4.13
CA ILE A 151 2.18 -15.39 -4.25
C ILE A 151 1.08 -15.03 -5.26
N LEU A 152 0.52 -13.83 -5.15
CA LEU A 152 -0.54 -13.37 -6.06
C LEU A 152 -0.07 -13.42 -7.52
N TYR A 153 1.15 -12.99 -7.81
CA TYR A 153 1.72 -13.08 -9.17
C TYR A 153 1.93 -14.54 -9.59
N ALA A 154 2.47 -15.39 -8.72
CA ALA A 154 2.68 -16.79 -9.04
C ALA A 154 1.36 -17.53 -9.34
N ILE A 155 0.30 -17.23 -8.58
CA ILE A 155 -1.05 -17.76 -8.85
C ILE A 155 -1.58 -17.25 -10.21
N ALA A 156 -1.42 -15.94 -10.49
CA ALA A 156 -1.85 -15.37 -11.76
C ALA A 156 -1.09 -15.96 -12.97
N ASP A 157 0.17 -16.34 -12.77
CA ASP A 157 1.02 -16.99 -13.77
C ASP A 157 0.84 -18.52 -13.83
N ARG A 158 -0.02 -19.11 -12.96
CA ARG A 158 -0.20 -20.54 -12.78
C ARG A 158 1.10 -21.28 -12.38
N ASP A 159 2.02 -20.56 -11.75
CA ASP A 159 3.23 -21.14 -11.15
C ASP A 159 2.93 -21.68 -9.75
N TYR A 160 2.26 -22.81 -9.71
CA TYR A 160 1.83 -23.44 -8.44
C TYR A 160 3.02 -23.85 -7.58
N LYS A 161 4.11 -24.35 -8.18
CA LYS A 161 5.32 -24.70 -7.45
C LYS A 161 5.96 -23.47 -6.80
N GLY A 162 6.12 -22.40 -7.54
CA GLY A 162 6.64 -21.15 -7.00
C GLY A 162 5.72 -20.53 -5.94
N SER A 163 4.39 -20.77 -6.02
CA SER A 163 3.45 -20.36 -4.99
C SER A 163 3.70 -21.12 -3.67
N MET A 164 3.89 -22.43 -3.72
CA MET A 164 4.19 -23.26 -2.55
C MET A 164 5.46 -22.82 -1.85
N ASP A 165 6.56 -22.67 -2.59
CA ASP A 165 7.85 -22.22 -2.03
C ASP A 165 7.73 -20.90 -1.29
N ARG A 166 6.88 -19.98 -1.80
CA ARG A 166 6.62 -18.66 -1.18
C ARG A 166 5.73 -18.75 0.05
N ILE A 167 4.72 -19.62 0.03
CA ILE A 167 3.86 -19.91 1.17
C ILE A 167 4.69 -20.46 2.33
N ASP A 168 5.56 -21.43 2.06
CA ASP A 168 6.52 -21.98 3.05
C ASP A 168 7.45 -20.87 3.60
N GLY A 169 7.87 -19.95 2.73
CA GLY A 169 8.66 -18.79 3.12
C GLY A 169 7.92 -17.87 4.10
N ILE A 170 6.64 -17.62 3.84
CA ILE A 170 5.77 -16.84 4.75
C ILE A 170 5.61 -17.55 6.09
N GLU A 171 5.35 -18.85 6.08
CA GLU A 171 5.17 -19.63 7.31
C GLU A 171 6.42 -19.58 8.19
N LYS A 172 7.59 -19.79 7.60
CA LYS A 172 8.88 -19.67 8.28
C LYS A 172 9.13 -18.26 8.82
N TYR A 173 8.78 -17.22 8.03
CA TYR A 173 8.88 -15.83 8.46
C TYR A 173 7.98 -15.55 9.67
N CYS A 174 6.74 -15.98 9.62
CA CYS A 174 5.78 -15.79 10.71
C CYS A 174 6.20 -16.53 11.99
N GLY A 175 6.71 -17.74 11.87
CA GLY A 175 7.22 -18.51 13.01
C GLY A 175 8.39 -17.82 13.71
N ARG A 176 9.22 -17.06 12.97
CA ARG A 176 10.38 -16.36 13.53
C ARG A 176 10.05 -14.97 14.09
N TYR A 177 9.19 -14.21 13.42
CA TYR A 177 9.05 -12.76 13.64
C TYR A 177 7.69 -12.33 14.16
N LEU A 178 6.63 -13.13 14.02
CA LEU A 178 5.28 -12.79 14.43
C LEU A 178 4.87 -13.56 15.71
N LYS A 179 5.64 -13.42 16.77
CA LYS A 179 5.38 -14.15 18.04
C LYS A 179 4.37 -13.46 18.96
N GLU A 180 4.08 -12.18 18.77
CA GLU A 180 3.26 -11.37 19.67
C GLU A 180 1.77 -11.28 19.23
N ASN A 181 0.88 -10.94 20.15
CA ASN A 181 -0.57 -10.88 19.96
C ASN A 181 -1.04 -9.87 18.91
N ASP A 182 -0.27 -8.81 18.63
CA ASP A 182 -0.61 -7.76 17.67
C ASP A 182 -0.64 -8.24 16.21
N THR A 183 -0.17 -9.46 15.96
CA THR A 183 -0.10 -10.05 14.62
C THR A 183 -1.17 -11.12 14.35
N PHE A 184 -2.19 -11.22 15.19
CA PHE A 184 -3.21 -12.28 15.09
C PHE A 184 -3.90 -12.32 13.72
N ARG A 185 -4.30 -11.14 13.19
CA ARG A 185 -4.93 -11.05 11.85
C ARG A 185 -4.01 -11.52 10.74
N SER A 186 -2.75 -11.13 10.79
CA SER A 186 -1.72 -11.55 9.82
C SER A 186 -1.50 -13.07 9.89
N LYS A 187 -1.46 -13.65 11.09
CA LYS A 187 -1.35 -15.11 11.28
C LYS A 187 -2.56 -15.86 10.74
N LEU A 188 -3.78 -15.36 10.96
CA LEU A 188 -5.00 -15.97 10.40
C LEU A 188 -5.00 -15.90 8.88
N PHE A 189 -4.67 -14.75 8.31
CA PHE A 189 -4.60 -14.58 6.87
C PHE A 189 -3.59 -15.55 6.23
N ILE A 190 -2.43 -15.71 6.84
CA ILE A 190 -1.40 -16.65 6.39
C ILE A 190 -1.90 -18.09 6.49
N LYS A 191 -2.57 -18.46 7.60
CA LYS A 191 -3.18 -19.78 7.71
C LYS A 191 -4.23 -20.03 6.61
N MET A 192 -4.96 -18.99 6.19
CA MET A 192 -5.88 -19.10 5.05
C MET A 192 -5.13 -19.33 3.74
N LEU A 193 -4.01 -18.63 3.52
CA LEU A 193 -3.17 -18.85 2.33
C LEU A 193 -2.61 -20.28 2.27
N LEU A 194 -2.25 -20.86 3.42
CA LEU A 194 -1.79 -22.26 3.53
C LEU A 194 -2.87 -23.30 3.19
N GLN A 195 -4.14 -22.91 3.13
CA GLN A 195 -5.28 -23.78 2.77
C GLN A 195 -5.65 -23.67 1.29
N ILE A 196 -4.98 -22.85 0.50
CA ILE A 196 -5.26 -22.77 -0.94
C ILE A 196 -4.85 -24.11 -1.57
N PRO A 197 -5.81 -24.90 -2.11
CA PRO A 197 -5.49 -26.13 -2.80
C PRO A 197 -4.75 -25.78 -4.10
N ILE A 198 -3.56 -26.28 -4.26
CA ILE A 198 -2.72 -26.07 -5.44
C ILE A 198 -2.66 -27.33 -6.24
#